data_38e09894bb8fbc49acee0f689a0a35d3
#
_entry.id   38e09894bb8fbc49acee0f689a0a35d3
#
_cell.length_a   1.000
_cell.length_b   1.000
_cell.length_c   1.000
_cell.angle_alpha   90.00
_cell.angle_beta   90.00
_cell.angle_gamma   90.00
#
_symmetry.space_group_name_H-M   'P 1'
#
loop_
_entity.id
_entity.type
_entity.pdbx_description
1 polymer ?
#
loop_
_entity_poly.entity_id
_entity_poly.type
_entity_poly.pdbx_seq_one_letter_code
_entity_poly.pdbx_strand_id
1 'polypeptide(L)'
;MLRYIALLLFIFNSCAKSPQSNIIEIDAIKKVLATQQKYWNDGDIDGFMLGYWNSNKLKFSWVNGIEYGWNNLLEKYKISYPNKESMGEFSFEILDVKLTSDTTAILDGKWGLIRKNDNPKGSFSYVLKKIENNWLIISDYTTDEY
;
A
#
# COMPACT_ATOMS: atom_id res chain seq x y z
N MET A 1 -53.01 32.17 25.84
CA MET A 1 -52.24 30.91 25.92
C MET A 1 -51.15 30.93 24.82
N LEU A 2 -49.93 31.25 25.19
CA LEU A 2 -48.81 31.40 24.27
C LEU A 2 -48.05 30.06 24.23
N ARG A 3 -48.08 29.34 23.09
CA ARG A 3 -47.36 28.08 22.91
C ARG A 3 -45.93 28.38 22.42
N TYR A 4 -44.96 28.18 23.29
CA TYR A 4 -43.54 28.22 22.93
C TYR A 4 -43.19 26.92 22.16
N ILE A 5 -42.88 27.05 20.87
CA ILE A 5 -42.30 25.98 20.06
C ILE A 5 -40.78 26.06 20.29
N ALA A 6 -40.26 25.12 21.07
CA ALA A 6 -38.81 24.96 21.22
C ALA A 6 -38.24 24.32 19.93
N LEU A 7 -37.53 25.11 19.14
CA LEU A 7 -36.81 24.65 17.98
C LEU A 7 -35.51 23.96 18.43
N LEU A 8 -35.48 22.62 18.45
CA LEU A 8 -34.29 21.82 18.71
C LEU A 8 -33.38 21.88 17.46
N LEU A 9 -32.34 22.74 17.53
CA LEU A 9 -31.25 22.76 16.55
C LEU A 9 -30.37 21.52 16.78
N PHE A 10 -30.53 20.47 15.96
CA PHE A 10 -29.57 19.40 15.85
C PHE A 10 -28.32 19.92 15.14
N ILE A 11 -27.27 20.22 15.90
CA ILE A 11 -25.95 20.50 15.35
C ILE A 11 -25.32 19.15 14.98
N PHE A 12 -25.37 18.79 13.69
CA PHE A 12 -24.57 17.69 13.16
C PHE A 12 -23.10 18.13 13.20
N ASN A 13 -22.38 17.74 14.24
CA ASN A 13 -20.92 17.79 14.24
C ASN A 13 -20.42 16.77 13.21
N SER A 14 -20.23 17.19 11.97
CA SER A 14 -19.45 16.45 11.00
C SER A 14 -18.00 16.45 11.50
N CYS A 15 -17.54 15.32 12.03
CA CYS A 15 -16.17 15.14 12.49
C CYS A 15 -15.25 14.97 11.26
N ALA A 16 -15.00 16.07 10.56
CA ALA A 16 -13.95 16.10 9.54
C ALA A 16 -12.59 15.98 10.25
N LYS A 17 -11.79 14.99 9.86
CA LYS A 17 -10.42 14.84 10.36
C LYS A 17 -9.63 16.13 10.13
N SER A 18 -8.79 16.49 11.09
CA SER A 18 -7.92 17.67 10.94
C SER A 18 -6.86 17.40 9.85
N PRO A 19 -6.35 18.44 9.15
CA PRO A 19 -5.24 18.32 8.22
C PRO A 19 -4.02 17.60 8.84
N GLN A 20 -3.74 17.84 10.11
CA GLN A 20 -2.65 17.18 10.85
C GLN A 20 -2.86 15.66 10.97
N SER A 21 -4.08 15.22 11.18
CA SER A 21 -4.43 13.78 11.22
C SER A 21 -4.16 13.09 9.88
N ASN A 22 -4.44 13.76 8.76
CA ASN A 22 -4.19 13.22 7.43
C ASN A 22 -2.68 13.11 7.14
N ILE A 23 -1.86 14.05 7.59
CA ILE A 23 -0.40 13.99 7.45
C ILE A 23 0.15 12.75 8.16
N ILE A 24 -0.29 12.50 9.41
CA ILE A 24 0.13 11.32 10.18
C ILE A 24 -0.21 10.01 9.45
N GLU A 25 -1.41 9.92 8.86
CA GLU A 25 -1.82 8.73 8.11
C GLU A 25 -0.99 8.55 6.83
N ILE A 26 -0.73 9.62 6.09
CA ILE A 26 0.10 9.59 4.89
C ILE A 26 1.53 9.16 5.22
N ASP A 27 2.11 9.66 6.31
CA ASP A 27 3.45 9.25 6.75
C ASP A 27 3.49 7.78 7.17
N ALA A 28 2.43 7.28 7.83
CA ALA A 28 2.32 5.87 8.16
C ALA A 28 2.23 4.98 6.91
N ILE A 29 1.52 5.41 5.86
CA ILE A 29 1.45 4.72 4.58
C ILE A 29 2.82 4.69 3.90
N LYS A 30 3.53 5.82 3.83
CA LYS A 30 4.88 5.91 3.25
C LYS A 30 5.87 4.98 3.97
N LYS A 31 5.71 4.84 5.30
CA LYS A 31 6.53 3.95 6.11
C LYS A 31 6.36 2.47 5.74
N VAL A 32 5.19 2.05 5.25
CA VAL A 32 4.98 0.67 4.76
C VAL A 32 5.97 0.38 3.64
N LEU A 33 6.07 1.25 2.63
CA LEU A 33 6.98 1.07 1.50
C LEU A 33 8.45 1.16 1.92
N ALA A 34 8.79 2.10 2.79
CA ALA A 34 10.16 2.22 3.30
C ALA A 34 10.59 0.95 4.06
N THR A 35 9.67 0.34 4.80
CA THR A 35 9.92 -0.93 5.51
C THR A 35 10.05 -2.09 4.52
N GLN A 36 9.21 -2.16 3.50
CA GLN A 36 9.32 -3.16 2.43
C GLN A 36 10.65 -3.03 1.68
N GLN A 37 11.07 -1.80 1.33
CA GLN A 37 12.37 -1.56 0.68
C GLN A 37 13.52 -2.08 1.54
N LYS A 38 13.48 -1.82 2.85
CA LYS A 38 14.52 -2.31 3.76
C LYS A 38 14.59 -3.83 3.74
N TYR A 39 13.47 -4.53 3.94
CA TYR A 39 13.44 -6.00 3.94
C TYR A 39 13.91 -6.60 2.61
N TRP A 40 13.46 -6.02 1.49
CA TRP A 40 13.93 -6.45 0.17
C TRP A 40 15.45 -6.31 0.05
N ASN A 41 15.99 -5.15 0.41
CA ASN A 41 17.42 -4.86 0.31
C ASN A 41 18.26 -5.68 1.31
N ASP A 42 17.66 -6.16 2.39
CA ASP A 42 18.25 -7.15 3.29
C ASP A 42 18.13 -8.61 2.74
N GLY A 43 17.42 -8.83 1.64
CA GLY A 43 17.17 -10.17 1.06
C GLY A 43 16.06 -10.95 1.75
N ASP A 44 15.22 -10.28 2.53
CA ASP A 44 14.13 -10.87 3.33
C ASP A 44 12.77 -10.68 2.63
N ILE A 45 12.40 -11.65 1.80
CA ILE A 45 11.09 -11.66 1.11
C ILE A 45 9.94 -11.84 2.12
N ASP A 46 10.11 -12.64 3.16
CA ASP A 46 9.07 -12.83 4.17
C ASP A 46 8.79 -11.52 4.91
N GLY A 47 9.84 -10.78 5.27
CA GLY A 47 9.73 -9.43 5.83
C GLY A 47 9.08 -8.43 4.87
N PHE A 48 9.45 -8.45 3.58
CA PHE A 48 8.81 -7.63 2.54
C PHE A 48 7.31 -7.86 2.48
N MET A 49 6.87 -9.11 2.60
CA MET A 49 5.47 -9.49 2.55
C MET A 49 4.64 -9.02 3.74
N LEU A 50 5.26 -8.56 4.84
CA LEU A 50 4.54 -7.98 5.98
C LEU A 50 3.81 -6.67 5.63
N GLY A 51 4.19 -6.00 4.55
CA GLY A 51 3.46 -4.83 4.02
C GLY A 51 2.12 -5.18 3.38
N TYR A 52 1.88 -6.45 3.07
CA TYR A 52 0.65 -6.93 2.46
C TYR A 52 -0.31 -7.54 3.48
N TRP A 53 -1.60 -7.39 3.21
CA TRP A 53 -2.66 -8.04 3.99
C TRP A 53 -2.58 -9.56 3.87
N ASN A 54 -2.31 -10.24 4.98
CA ASN A 54 -2.25 -11.69 5.03
C ASN A 54 -3.67 -12.29 4.93
N SER A 55 -4.14 -12.44 3.70
CA SER A 55 -5.48 -12.92 3.37
C SER A 55 -5.50 -13.61 2.01
N ASN A 56 -6.38 -14.59 1.86
CA ASN A 56 -6.70 -15.20 0.56
C ASN A 56 -7.42 -14.24 -0.40
N LYS A 57 -7.86 -13.07 0.10
CA LYS A 57 -8.51 -12.00 -0.68
C LYS A 57 -7.54 -10.90 -1.13
N LEU A 58 -6.26 -10.94 -0.72
CA LEU A 58 -5.25 -10.03 -1.26
C LEU A 58 -5.26 -10.17 -2.79
N LYS A 59 -5.47 -9.05 -3.48
CA LYS A 59 -5.44 -9.01 -4.94
C LYS A 59 -4.07 -8.54 -5.41
N PHE A 60 -3.47 -9.23 -6.35
CA PHE A 60 -2.31 -8.72 -7.07
C PHE A 60 -2.49 -8.95 -8.58
N SER A 61 -2.08 -7.95 -9.36
CA SER A 61 -2.35 -7.90 -10.79
C SER A 61 -1.22 -7.21 -11.54
N TRP A 62 -1.08 -7.60 -12.79
CA TRP A 62 -0.16 -7.04 -13.77
C TRP A 62 -0.85 -6.94 -15.12
N VAL A 63 -0.18 -6.41 -16.13
CA VAL A 63 -0.79 -6.12 -17.45
C VAL A 63 -1.60 -7.31 -18.01
N ASN A 64 -1.14 -8.55 -17.81
CA ASN A 64 -1.71 -9.74 -18.44
C ASN A 64 -2.39 -10.70 -17.44
N GLY A 65 -2.58 -10.32 -16.18
CA GLY A 65 -3.13 -11.26 -15.21
C GLY A 65 -3.59 -10.64 -13.89
N ILE A 66 -4.41 -11.42 -13.20
CA ILE A 66 -4.90 -11.12 -11.86
C ILE A 66 -4.84 -12.43 -11.08
N GLU A 67 -4.28 -12.37 -9.88
CA GLU A 67 -4.25 -13.47 -8.93
C GLU A 67 -4.66 -12.98 -7.54
N TYR A 68 -4.93 -13.94 -6.64
CA TYR A 68 -5.38 -13.65 -5.28
C TYR A 68 -4.63 -14.51 -4.28
N GLY A 69 -4.48 -13.97 -3.08
CA GLY A 69 -3.97 -14.70 -1.92
C GLY A 69 -2.54 -14.35 -1.57
N TRP A 70 -2.33 -14.08 -0.27
CA TRP A 70 -1.03 -13.71 0.27
C TRP A 70 0.03 -14.80 0.06
N ASN A 71 -0.33 -16.07 0.31
CA ASN A 71 0.58 -17.20 0.11
C ASN A 71 0.98 -17.35 -1.37
N ASN A 72 0.04 -17.17 -2.30
CA ASN A 72 0.32 -17.23 -3.74
C ASN A 72 1.30 -16.13 -4.16
N LEU A 73 1.13 -14.91 -3.63
CA LEU A 73 2.06 -13.81 -3.90
C LEU A 73 3.44 -14.10 -3.31
N LEU A 74 3.52 -14.60 -2.07
CA LEU A 74 4.79 -14.98 -1.45
C LEU A 74 5.54 -16.04 -2.26
N GLU A 75 4.85 -17.12 -2.68
CA GLU A 75 5.45 -18.17 -3.52
C GLU A 75 5.95 -17.61 -4.84
N LYS A 76 5.17 -16.74 -5.49
CA LYS A 76 5.55 -16.07 -6.74
C LYS A 76 6.83 -15.25 -6.56
N TYR A 77 6.95 -14.48 -5.48
CA TYR A 77 8.17 -13.74 -5.17
C TYR A 77 9.37 -14.68 -4.94
N LYS A 78 9.21 -15.76 -4.15
CA LYS A 78 10.30 -16.71 -3.88
C LYS A 78 10.77 -17.46 -5.14
N ILE A 79 9.86 -17.75 -6.07
CA ILE A 79 10.22 -18.36 -7.37
C ILE A 79 10.92 -17.35 -8.28
N SER A 80 10.42 -16.11 -8.35
CA SER A 80 10.98 -15.09 -9.25
C SER A 80 12.31 -14.51 -8.74
N TYR A 81 12.50 -14.52 -7.42
CA TYR A 81 13.66 -13.93 -6.74
C TYR A 81 14.30 -14.91 -5.74
N PRO A 82 14.88 -16.03 -6.24
CA PRO A 82 15.37 -17.12 -5.37
C PRO A 82 16.61 -16.76 -4.55
N ASN A 83 17.26 -15.65 -4.80
CA ASN A 83 18.46 -15.20 -4.10
C ASN A 83 18.64 -13.68 -4.19
N LYS A 84 19.58 -13.13 -3.41
CA LYS A 84 19.88 -11.69 -3.38
C LYS A 84 20.33 -11.13 -4.74
N GLU A 85 21.03 -11.90 -5.55
CA GLU A 85 21.47 -11.47 -6.88
C GLU A 85 20.28 -11.20 -7.81
N SER A 86 19.26 -12.07 -7.79
CA SER A 86 18.02 -11.90 -8.56
C SER A 86 17.13 -10.79 -8.01
N MET A 87 17.14 -10.56 -6.68
CA MET A 87 16.42 -9.45 -6.05
C MET A 87 17.01 -8.10 -6.43
N GLY A 88 18.32 -7.96 -6.45
CA GLY A 88 19.00 -6.69 -6.66
C GLY A 88 18.76 -5.69 -5.52
N GLU A 89 19.02 -4.42 -5.80
CA GLU A 89 18.70 -3.30 -4.91
C GLU A 89 17.38 -2.65 -5.36
N PHE A 90 16.39 -2.66 -4.46
CA PHE A 90 15.07 -2.08 -4.69
C PHE A 90 15.04 -0.60 -4.34
N SER A 91 14.45 0.17 -5.23
CA SER A 91 14.11 1.58 -5.00
C SER A 91 12.68 1.87 -5.44
N PHE A 92 12.08 2.90 -4.86
CA PHE A 92 10.77 3.38 -5.26
C PHE A 92 10.71 4.91 -5.22
N GLU A 93 9.79 5.46 -6.00
CA GLU A 93 9.39 6.86 -5.99
C GLU A 93 7.88 6.92 -5.76
N ILE A 94 7.43 7.59 -4.71
CA ILE A 94 6.01 7.85 -4.48
C ILE A 94 5.60 9.07 -5.28
N LEU A 95 4.62 8.91 -6.17
CA LEU A 95 4.09 9.99 -7.00
C LEU A 95 2.90 10.66 -6.33
N ASP A 96 1.99 9.87 -5.73
CA ASP A 96 0.82 10.39 -5.01
C ASP A 96 0.39 9.44 -3.88
N VAL A 97 -0.19 10.02 -2.83
CA VAL A 97 -0.88 9.29 -1.75
C VAL A 97 -2.19 9.98 -1.46
N LYS A 98 -3.29 9.33 -1.77
CA LYS A 98 -4.64 9.85 -1.60
C LYS A 98 -5.41 9.05 -0.56
N LEU A 99 -5.76 9.65 0.56
CA LEU A 99 -6.74 9.08 1.49
C LEU A 99 -8.13 9.13 0.85
N THR A 100 -8.76 7.97 0.64
CA THR A 100 -10.11 7.86 0.08
C THR A 100 -11.17 7.75 1.17
N SER A 101 -10.74 7.35 2.37
CA SER A 101 -11.54 7.35 3.60
C SER A 101 -10.60 7.36 4.82
N ASP A 102 -11.16 7.26 6.01
CA ASP A 102 -10.40 7.14 7.26
C ASP A 102 -9.56 5.87 7.37
N THR A 103 -9.86 4.87 6.56
CA THR A 103 -9.25 3.54 6.62
C THR A 103 -8.80 3.02 5.26
N THR A 104 -8.91 3.81 4.19
CA THR A 104 -8.49 3.41 2.85
C THR A 104 -7.69 4.52 2.16
N ALA A 105 -6.70 4.11 1.38
CA ALA A 105 -5.85 5.00 0.60
C ALA A 105 -5.50 4.37 -0.74
N ILE A 106 -5.18 5.22 -1.72
CA ILE A 106 -4.52 4.85 -2.96
C ILE A 106 -3.12 5.44 -2.92
N LEU A 107 -2.13 4.67 -3.33
CA LEU A 107 -0.75 5.09 -3.45
C LEU A 107 -0.24 4.69 -4.83
N ASP A 108 0.19 5.69 -5.58
CA ASP A 108 0.77 5.53 -6.91
C ASP A 108 2.27 5.85 -6.87
N GLY A 109 3.06 5.06 -7.59
CA GLY A 109 4.49 5.24 -7.60
C GLY A 109 5.20 4.50 -8.73
N LYS A 110 6.54 4.61 -8.70
CA LYS A 110 7.45 3.89 -9.58
C LYS A 110 8.35 3.01 -8.77
N TRP A 111 8.73 1.89 -9.33
CA TRP A 111 9.68 0.96 -8.74
C TRP A 111 10.85 0.71 -9.68
N GLY A 112 11.99 0.32 -9.12
CA GLY A 112 13.16 -0.11 -9.87
C GLY A 112 13.99 -1.09 -9.06
N LEU A 113 14.63 -2.02 -9.78
CA LEU A 113 15.65 -2.91 -9.25
C LEU A 113 16.97 -2.61 -9.97
N ILE A 114 18.07 -2.52 -9.22
CA ILE A 114 19.41 -2.46 -9.78
C ILE A 114 20.04 -3.84 -9.58
N ARG A 115 20.32 -4.53 -10.67
CA ARG A 115 20.92 -5.87 -10.71
C ARG A 115 22.18 -5.86 -11.60
N LYS A 116 22.98 -6.90 -11.48
CA LYS A 116 24.25 -7.01 -12.22
C LYS A 116 24.10 -6.91 -13.74
N ASN A 117 23.03 -7.49 -14.30
CA ASN A 117 22.88 -7.66 -15.74
C ASN A 117 21.75 -6.82 -16.34
N ASP A 118 20.83 -6.30 -15.52
CA ASP A 118 19.67 -5.52 -15.95
C ASP A 118 19.17 -4.60 -14.83
N ASN A 119 18.33 -3.63 -15.19
CA ASN A 119 17.71 -2.70 -14.26
C ASN A 119 16.22 -2.60 -14.58
N PRO A 120 15.43 -3.65 -14.25
CA PRO A 120 14.01 -3.60 -14.49
C PRO A 120 13.35 -2.53 -13.61
N LYS A 121 12.36 -1.88 -14.18
CA LYS A 121 11.59 -0.81 -13.54
C LYS A 121 10.16 -0.81 -14.03
N GLY A 122 9.31 -0.07 -13.36
CA GLY A 122 7.93 0.09 -13.75
C GLY A 122 7.15 0.98 -12.80
N SER A 123 5.85 0.88 -12.90
CA SER A 123 4.92 1.66 -12.09
C SER A 123 4.05 0.73 -11.24
N PHE A 124 3.56 1.25 -10.13
CA PHE A 124 2.61 0.54 -9.29
C PHE A 124 1.48 1.45 -8.81
N SER A 125 0.32 0.84 -8.56
CA SER A 125 -0.81 1.45 -7.90
C SER A 125 -1.32 0.51 -6.81
N TYR A 126 -1.22 0.93 -5.57
CA TYR A 126 -1.65 0.16 -4.41
C TYR A 126 -2.93 0.73 -3.82
N VAL A 127 -3.84 -0.17 -3.43
CA VAL A 127 -4.91 0.16 -2.51
C VAL A 127 -4.50 -0.34 -1.13
N LEU A 128 -4.42 0.56 -0.17
CA LEU A 128 -4.12 0.23 1.22
C LEU A 128 -5.38 0.34 2.07
N LYS A 129 -5.45 -0.50 3.08
CA LYS A 129 -6.50 -0.46 4.11
C LYS A 129 -5.88 -0.50 5.50
N LYS A 130 -6.44 0.28 6.41
CA LYS A 130 -6.07 0.28 7.83
C LYS A 130 -6.81 -0.87 8.52
N ILE A 131 -6.08 -1.90 8.92
CA ILE A 131 -6.56 -3.12 9.58
C ILE A 131 -5.85 -3.21 10.92
N GLU A 132 -6.60 -3.29 12.02
CA GLU A 132 -6.04 -3.33 13.38
C GLU A 132 -4.96 -2.25 13.61
N ASN A 133 -5.26 -1.02 13.20
CA ASN A 133 -4.37 0.15 13.25
C ASN A 133 -3.12 0.11 12.34
N ASN A 134 -2.94 -0.91 11.51
CA ASN A 134 -1.83 -1.02 10.56
C ASN A 134 -2.31 -0.78 9.13
N TRP A 135 -1.59 0.05 8.38
CA TRP A 135 -1.82 0.17 6.95
C TRP A 135 -1.20 -1.02 6.22
N LEU A 136 -2.03 -1.73 5.44
CA LEU A 136 -1.65 -2.92 4.69
C LEU A 136 -2.13 -2.80 3.25
N ILE A 137 -1.32 -3.26 2.31
CA ILE A 137 -1.67 -3.34 0.89
C ILE A 137 -2.69 -4.47 0.73
N ILE A 138 -3.90 -4.14 0.24
CA ILE A 138 -4.99 -5.09 -0.03
C ILE A 138 -5.16 -5.35 -1.53
N SER A 139 -4.65 -4.45 -2.37
CA SER A 139 -4.60 -4.63 -3.82
C SER A 139 -3.32 -4.00 -4.36
N ASP A 140 -2.65 -4.74 -5.21
CA ASP A 140 -1.43 -4.37 -5.91
C ASP A 140 -1.66 -4.49 -7.42
N TYR A 141 -1.42 -3.41 -8.15
CA TYR A 141 -1.30 -3.40 -9.60
C TYR A 141 0.09 -2.90 -9.97
N THR A 142 0.88 -3.76 -10.59
CA THR A 142 2.26 -3.45 -10.97
C THR A 142 2.46 -3.67 -12.47
N THR A 143 3.18 -2.77 -13.10
CA THR A 143 3.55 -2.85 -14.53
C THR A 143 5.05 -2.79 -14.68
N ASP A 144 5.57 -3.44 -15.72
CA ASP A 144 6.95 -3.33 -16.16
C ASP A 144 7.05 -2.26 -17.28
N GLU A 145 8.08 -1.43 -17.23
CA GLU A 145 8.46 -0.52 -18.32
C GLU A 145 9.64 -1.15 -19.06
N TYR A 146 9.48 -1.36 -20.36
CA TYR A 146 10.53 -1.88 -21.26
C TYR A 146 11.35 -0.74 -21.88
#